data_18096d327ff5447a5a6f5eb27d7e82e4
#
_entry.id   18096d327ff5447a5a6f5eb27d7e82e4
#
_cell.length_a   1.000
_cell.length_b   1.000
_cell.length_c   1.000
_cell.angle_alpha   90.00
_cell.angle_beta   90.00
_cell.angle_gamma   90.00
#
_symmetry.space_group_name_H-M   'P 1'
#
loop_
_entity.id
_entity.type
_entity.pdbx_description
1 polymer ?
#
loop_
_entity_poly.entity_id
_entity_poly.type
_entity_poly.pdbx_seq_one_letter_code
_entity_poly.pdbx_strand_id
1 'polypeptide(L)'
;MPEMILGVDIGTDAVKAVLAVPGSRSAIHVIAAETVRLEEGVDLDAAMEKMAGVILPAVPSRIRCVVSLPPSDIMFRQVHLPFHDDGKIKKTLPFELEPLLPLPVEKMVVDYLPLPDEGLLVAAVEKEKIRKILLAVEGRFGDVAVIDISSATLVLPFLEQKALTGVGIVLDIGASSTFAAFYEKNSLIQIRSFAFGGNTVTAALAQDLSCSTVEAESAKIDASYGTNIPKATAVCRQFCVSLKSTIEFMLLNETLHSSPAQIMVTGSGALFEPLTEELEKNFRAPVAVLDTNRIGQIVIDRKLQDHYQPSIMNTALFNVKRAFASRKSFNFIQGEFVRKSIGFSLKKGLRWGAAVLGIMLFVLTVDMVLDYQVQAKQANTLKNRISRIFQKYYPPPAVMVDPVQQLKTKLAEDKKIYGAGDGHSGGSVLEIL
;
A
#
# COMPACT_ATOMS: atom_id res chain seq x y z
N MET A 1 -2.58 -7.20 18.71
CA MET A 1 -2.98 -5.79 18.78
C MET A 1 -3.24 -5.31 17.36
N PRO A 2 -4.23 -4.46 17.09
CA PRO A 2 -4.42 -3.89 15.77
C PRO A 2 -3.18 -3.08 15.37
N GLU A 3 -2.79 -3.17 14.10
CA GLU A 3 -1.71 -2.36 13.54
C GLU A 3 -2.15 -0.90 13.50
N MET A 4 -1.36 0.01 14.10
CA MET A 4 -1.62 1.45 14.04
C MET A 4 -0.96 2.02 12.78
N ILE A 5 -1.59 3.04 12.20
CA ILE A 5 -1.04 3.73 11.05
C ILE A 5 -0.80 5.18 11.42
N LEU A 6 0.42 5.65 11.18
CA LEU A 6 0.82 7.03 11.33
C LEU A 6 0.95 7.65 9.93
N GLY A 7 0.09 8.59 9.62
CA GLY A 7 0.23 9.45 8.46
C GLY A 7 1.00 10.70 8.84
N VAL A 8 2.12 10.95 8.17
CA VAL A 8 2.97 12.12 8.40
C VAL A 8 3.01 12.97 7.14
N ASP A 9 2.67 14.24 7.26
CA ASP A 9 2.80 15.23 6.20
C ASP A 9 3.98 16.17 6.54
N ILE A 10 5.05 16.06 5.75
CA ILE A 10 6.19 16.95 5.87
C ILE A 10 5.95 18.16 4.96
N GLY A 11 5.46 19.24 5.53
CA GLY A 11 5.25 20.50 4.82
C GLY A 11 6.49 21.37 4.80
N THR A 12 6.39 22.56 4.17
CA THR A 12 7.46 23.56 4.11
C THR A 12 7.65 24.30 5.44
N ASP A 13 6.56 24.48 6.21
CA ASP A 13 6.54 25.31 7.42
C ASP A 13 6.13 24.53 8.68
N ALA A 14 5.62 23.32 8.50
CA ALA A 14 5.18 22.47 9.62
C ALA A 14 5.18 20.99 9.21
N VAL A 15 5.40 20.15 10.19
CA VAL A 15 5.12 18.72 10.11
C VAL A 15 3.78 18.44 10.80
N LYS A 16 2.91 17.72 10.12
CA LYS A 16 1.61 17.31 10.66
C LYS A 16 1.55 15.79 10.71
N ALA A 17 0.94 15.24 11.74
CA ALA A 17 0.79 13.81 11.85
C ALA A 17 -0.58 13.44 12.40
N VAL A 18 -1.10 12.33 11.89
CA VAL A 18 -2.36 11.70 12.32
C VAL A 18 -2.07 10.24 12.63
N LEU A 19 -2.33 9.83 13.87
CA LEU A 19 -2.29 8.44 14.29
C LEU A 19 -3.71 7.87 14.26
N ALA A 20 -3.87 6.75 13.60
CA ALA A 20 -5.17 6.13 13.45
C ALA A 20 -5.12 4.60 13.54
N VAL A 21 -6.24 4.00 13.87
CA VAL A 21 -6.46 2.56 13.85
C VAL A 21 -7.53 2.21 12.82
N PRO A 22 -7.37 1.08 12.09
CA PRO A 22 -8.42 0.61 11.21
C PRO A 22 -9.64 0.17 12.02
N GLY A 23 -10.79 0.66 11.61
CA GLY A 23 -12.09 0.31 12.17
C GLY A 23 -12.82 -0.74 11.32
N SER A 24 -14.06 -1.05 11.71
CA SER A 24 -14.93 -1.92 10.92
C SER A 24 -15.40 -1.23 9.63
N ARG A 25 -15.65 -2.00 8.56
CA ARG A 25 -16.18 -1.51 7.27
C ARG A 25 -15.34 -0.39 6.64
N SER A 26 -14.01 -0.50 6.71
CA SER A 26 -13.08 0.48 6.15
C SER A 26 -13.13 1.88 6.82
N ALA A 27 -13.75 2.00 7.99
CA ALA A 27 -13.68 3.22 8.79
C ALA A 27 -12.26 3.43 9.32
N ILE A 28 -11.87 4.69 9.48
CA ILE A 28 -10.60 5.10 10.07
C ILE A 28 -10.92 5.82 11.39
N HIS A 29 -10.38 5.34 12.49
CA HIS A 29 -10.50 5.97 13.79
C HIS A 29 -9.24 6.74 14.11
N VAL A 30 -9.32 8.07 14.07
CA VAL A 30 -8.23 8.99 14.45
C VAL A 30 -8.16 9.05 15.96
N ILE A 31 -7.02 8.67 16.54
CA ILE A 31 -6.78 8.60 17.98
C ILE A 31 -5.81 9.66 18.48
N ALA A 32 -4.95 10.21 17.62
CA ALA A 32 -4.11 11.37 17.92
C ALA A 32 -3.86 12.17 16.63
N ALA A 33 -3.67 13.47 16.78
CA ALA A 33 -3.30 14.38 15.72
C ALA A 33 -2.46 15.52 16.29
N GLU A 34 -1.39 15.92 15.59
CA GLU A 34 -0.48 16.95 16.07
C GLU A 34 0.13 17.72 14.90
N THR A 35 0.46 18.99 15.16
CA THR A 35 1.19 19.87 14.24
C THR A 35 2.39 20.46 14.95
N VAL A 36 3.57 20.28 14.38
CA VAL A 36 4.82 20.89 14.85
C VAL A 36 5.31 21.86 13.79
N ARG A 37 5.46 23.14 14.14
CA ARG A 37 6.00 24.17 13.24
C ARG A 37 7.52 23.97 13.07
N LEU A 38 8.00 24.18 11.85
CA LEU A 38 9.41 24.24 11.50
C LEU A 38 9.86 25.71 11.58
N GLU A 39 10.22 26.14 12.78
CA GLU A 39 10.78 27.49 13.02
C GLU A 39 12.27 27.52 12.62
N GLU A 40 12.85 28.71 12.48
CA GLU A 40 14.29 28.84 12.21
C GLU A 40 15.12 28.07 13.25
N GLY A 41 15.94 27.10 12.79
CA GLY A 41 16.76 26.24 13.66
C GLY A 41 16.10 24.95 14.13
N VAL A 42 14.82 24.72 13.84
CA VAL A 42 14.15 23.43 14.07
C VAL A 42 14.25 22.58 12.80
N ASP A 43 15.16 21.62 12.82
CA ASP A 43 15.26 20.65 11.72
C ASP A 43 14.18 19.55 11.81
N LEU A 44 14.11 18.75 10.77
CA LEU A 44 13.13 17.66 10.70
C LEU A 44 13.26 16.67 11.87
N ASP A 45 14.50 16.43 12.32
CA ASP A 45 14.78 15.48 13.40
C ASP A 45 14.20 15.96 14.74
N ALA A 46 14.43 17.24 15.08
CA ALA A 46 13.87 17.88 16.28
C ALA A 46 12.34 17.95 16.23
N ALA A 47 11.76 18.23 15.04
CA ALA A 47 10.31 18.22 14.87
C ALA A 47 9.71 16.82 15.09
N MET A 48 10.35 15.77 14.60
CA MET A 48 9.93 14.40 14.81
C MET A 48 10.07 13.97 16.26
N GLU A 49 11.08 14.42 16.98
CA GLU A 49 11.25 14.18 18.43
C GLU A 49 10.08 14.77 19.22
N LYS A 50 9.77 16.04 18.97
CA LYS A 50 8.64 16.72 19.60
C LYS A 50 7.31 16.03 19.28
N MET A 51 7.11 15.64 18.01
CA MET A 51 5.94 14.91 17.55
C MET A 51 5.79 13.56 18.28
N ALA A 52 6.88 12.81 18.45
CA ALA A 52 6.87 11.54 19.12
C ALA A 52 6.44 11.63 20.58
N GLY A 53 6.89 12.66 21.28
CA GLY A 53 6.52 12.91 22.68
C GLY A 53 5.02 13.12 22.91
N VAL A 54 4.30 13.57 21.87
CA VAL A 54 2.87 13.88 21.98
C VAL A 54 2.00 12.76 21.40
N ILE A 55 2.39 12.22 20.22
CA ILE A 55 1.50 11.37 19.43
C ILE A 55 1.62 9.88 19.75
N LEU A 56 2.76 9.46 20.33
CA LEU A 56 2.98 8.05 20.64
C LEU A 56 2.09 7.58 21.80
N PRO A 57 1.46 6.42 21.67
CA PRO A 57 0.67 5.85 22.76
C PRO A 57 1.58 5.38 23.91
N ALA A 58 1.07 5.44 25.14
CA ALA A 58 1.78 4.98 26.31
C ALA A 58 2.11 3.46 26.29
N VAL A 59 1.38 2.68 25.48
CA VAL A 59 1.59 1.24 25.32
C VAL A 59 2.29 0.99 23.98
N PRO A 60 3.42 0.28 23.94
CA PRO A 60 4.11 -0.07 22.72
C PRO A 60 3.20 -0.81 21.74
N SER A 61 3.07 -0.29 20.53
CA SER A 61 2.28 -0.87 19.46
C SER A 61 3.07 -0.85 18.17
N ARG A 62 2.80 -1.77 17.27
CA ARG A 62 3.41 -1.74 15.94
C ARG A 62 2.78 -0.61 15.14
N ILE A 63 3.58 0.37 14.78
CA ILE A 63 3.18 1.51 13.97
C ILE A 63 3.74 1.34 12.56
N ARG A 64 2.90 1.53 11.57
CA ARG A 64 3.26 1.60 10.16
C ARG A 64 3.16 3.05 9.70
N CYS A 65 4.26 3.63 9.23
CA CYS A 65 4.29 5.01 8.83
C CYS A 65 4.06 5.16 7.31
N VAL A 66 3.29 6.16 6.95
CA VAL A 66 3.14 6.66 5.58
C VAL A 66 3.45 8.15 5.61
N VAL A 67 4.42 8.56 4.81
CA VAL A 67 4.95 9.93 4.81
C VAL A 67 4.64 10.58 3.47
N SER A 68 4.31 11.86 3.45
CA SER A 68 4.27 12.66 2.24
C SER A 68 5.25 13.81 2.27
N LEU A 69 5.79 14.12 1.08
CA LEU A 69 6.68 15.22 0.80
C LEU A 69 5.94 16.36 0.11
N PRO A 70 6.35 17.63 0.34
CA PRO A 70 5.81 18.74 -0.40
C PRO A 70 6.27 18.68 -1.87
N PRO A 71 5.41 19.05 -2.82
CA PRO A 71 5.76 19.10 -4.24
C PRO A 71 6.95 20.01 -4.58
N SER A 72 7.29 20.99 -3.73
CA SER A 72 8.49 21.82 -3.88
C SER A 72 9.79 21.03 -3.87
N ASP A 73 9.79 19.87 -3.25
CA ASP A 73 10.94 18.97 -3.14
C ASP A 73 11.05 17.98 -4.31
N ILE A 74 10.09 18.02 -5.21
CA ILE A 74 9.92 17.05 -6.29
C ILE A 74 10.09 17.72 -7.64
N MET A 75 10.85 17.10 -8.51
CA MET A 75 10.92 17.47 -9.90
C MET A 75 9.90 16.68 -10.71
N PHE A 76 8.98 17.39 -11.36
CA PHE A 76 7.97 16.79 -12.22
C PHE A 76 8.37 16.93 -13.70
N ARG A 77 8.19 15.85 -14.45
CA ARG A 77 8.34 15.83 -15.91
C ARG A 77 7.22 15.02 -16.53
N GLN A 78 6.81 15.40 -17.72
CA GLN A 78 5.97 14.56 -18.56
C GLN A 78 6.87 13.91 -19.61
N VAL A 79 6.77 12.60 -19.75
CA VAL A 79 7.56 11.79 -20.67
C VAL A 79 6.62 10.90 -21.48
N HIS A 80 6.85 10.82 -22.78
CA HIS A 80 6.11 9.92 -23.67
C HIS A 80 7.05 8.79 -24.12
N LEU A 81 6.61 7.55 -23.89
CA LEU A 81 7.32 6.36 -24.29
C LEU A 81 6.44 5.53 -25.24
N PRO A 82 6.99 4.89 -26.29
CA PRO A 82 6.20 4.12 -27.26
C PRO A 82 5.78 2.73 -26.73
N PHE A 83 5.75 2.54 -25.43
CA PHE A 83 5.37 1.27 -24.78
C PHE A 83 4.84 1.50 -23.37
N HIS A 84 4.01 0.54 -22.90
CA HIS A 84 3.31 0.62 -21.60
C HIS A 84 3.75 -0.46 -20.60
N ASP A 85 4.70 -1.32 -20.97
CA ASP A 85 5.24 -2.36 -20.09
C ASP A 85 6.05 -1.74 -18.94
N ASP A 86 5.62 -1.98 -17.69
CA ASP A 86 6.23 -1.42 -16.47
C ASP A 86 7.74 -1.76 -16.37
N GLY A 87 8.13 -2.96 -16.81
CA GLY A 87 9.53 -3.38 -16.79
C GLY A 87 10.38 -2.65 -17.80
N LYS A 88 9.85 -2.36 -19.00
CA LYS A 88 10.53 -1.56 -20.04
C LYS A 88 10.60 -0.11 -19.62
N ILE A 89 9.48 0.46 -19.12
CA ILE A 89 9.44 1.84 -18.62
C ILE A 89 10.53 2.05 -17.56
N LYS A 90 10.60 1.22 -16.54
CA LYS A 90 11.59 1.35 -15.45
C LYS A 90 13.03 1.28 -15.93
N LYS A 91 13.31 0.56 -17.02
CA LYS A 91 14.65 0.45 -17.60
C LYS A 91 15.01 1.65 -18.49
N THR A 92 14.03 2.20 -19.22
CA THR A 92 14.26 3.28 -20.19
C THR A 92 14.19 4.66 -19.55
N LEU A 93 13.27 4.83 -18.58
CA LEU A 93 12.98 6.11 -17.96
C LEU A 93 14.21 6.85 -17.40
N PRO A 94 15.20 6.21 -16.75
CA PRO A 94 16.42 6.90 -16.30
C PRO A 94 17.19 7.59 -17.44
N PHE A 95 17.29 6.97 -18.62
CA PHE A 95 17.99 7.55 -19.76
C PHE A 95 17.24 8.75 -20.35
N GLU A 96 15.92 8.69 -20.40
CA GLU A 96 15.09 9.81 -20.86
C GLU A 96 15.13 10.99 -19.89
N LEU A 97 15.32 10.73 -18.61
CA LEU A 97 15.33 11.76 -17.58
C LEU A 97 16.70 12.40 -17.40
N GLU A 98 17.79 11.71 -17.67
CA GLU A 98 19.16 12.22 -17.43
C GLU A 98 19.38 13.64 -17.94
N PRO A 99 18.99 14.03 -19.18
CA PRO A 99 19.16 15.39 -19.67
C PRO A 99 18.17 16.39 -19.06
N LEU A 100 17.15 15.93 -18.36
CA LEU A 100 16.07 16.78 -17.81
C LEU A 100 16.20 17.01 -16.30
N LEU A 101 17.15 16.34 -15.64
CA LEU A 101 17.39 16.45 -14.21
C LEU A 101 18.61 17.33 -13.94
N PRO A 102 18.61 18.11 -12.81
CA PRO A 102 19.75 18.91 -12.40
C PRO A 102 20.88 18.11 -11.75
N LEU A 103 20.61 16.87 -11.36
CA LEU A 103 21.55 15.92 -10.76
C LEU A 103 21.52 14.62 -11.54
N PRO A 104 22.63 13.86 -11.55
CA PRO A 104 22.67 12.53 -12.14
C PRO A 104 21.53 11.66 -11.62
N VAL A 105 20.91 10.88 -12.51
CA VAL A 105 19.71 10.06 -12.18
C VAL A 105 20.03 9.03 -11.08
N GLU A 106 21.28 8.60 -10.95
CA GLU A 106 21.71 7.68 -9.88
C GLU A 106 21.58 8.27 -8.47
N LYS A 107 21.57 9.62 -8.36
CA LYS A 107 21.35 10.34 -7.09
C LYS A 107 19.87 10.60 -6.81
N MET A 108 19.00 10.21 -7.73
CA MET A 108 17.56 10.44 -7.64
C MET A 108 16.81 9.13 -7.38
N VAL A 109 15.65 9.24 -6.75
CA VAL A 109 14.59 8.21 -6.77
C VAL A 109 13.52 8.70 -7.72
N VAL A 110 13.15 7.86 -8.66
CA VAL A 110 12.18 8.21 -9.71
C VAL A 110 10.97 7.27 -9.63
N ASP A 111 9.77 7.84 -9.69
CA ASP A 111 8.54 7.09 -9.86
C ASP A 111 7.62 7.80 -10.86
N TYR A 112 6.56 7.13 -11.32
CA TYR A 112 5.68 7.68 -12.33
C TYR A 112 4.23 7.20 -12.19
N LEU A 113 3.32 8.01 -12.72
CA LEU A 113 1.92 7.68 -12.93
C LEU A 113 1.59 7.75 -14.42
N PRO A 114 0.76 6.82 -14.94
CA PRO A 114 0.31 6.90 -16.32
C PRO A 114 -0.67 8.07 -16.49
N LEU A 115 -0.54 8.77 -17.61
CA LEU A 115 -1.46 9.81 -18.07
C LEU A 115 -2.49 9.22 -19.06
N PRO A 116 -3.64 9.90 -19.27
CA PRO A 116 -4.66 9.43 -20.21
C PRO A 116 -4.19 9.30 -21.65
N ASP A 117 -3.24 10.16 -22.07
CA ASP A 117 -2.77 10.29 -23.46
C ASP A 117 -1.43 9.55 -23.69
N GLU A 118 -1.32 8.35 -23.12
CA GLU A 118 -0.16 7.46 -23.24
C GLU A 118 1.17 8.03 -22.69
N GLY A 119 1.10 9.19 -22.04
CA GLY A 119 2.23 9.80 -21.35
C GLY A 119 2.44 9.27 -19.94
N LEU A 120 3.51 9.73 -19.32
CA LEU A 120 3.85 9.46 -17.92
C LEU A 120 4.05 10.79 -17.19
N LEU A 121 3.37 10.96 -16.05
CA LEU A 121 3.73 11.98 -15.07
C LEU A 121 4.84 11.41 -14.19
N VAL A 122 6.05 11.89 -14.40
CA VAL A 122 7.24 11.42 -13.69
C VAL A 122 7.55 12.36 -12.55
N ALA A 123 7.88 11.80 -11.39
CA ALA A 123 8.33 12.50 -10.20
C ALA A 123 9.72 11.98 -9.80
N ALA A 124 10.64 12.89 -9.55
CA ALA A 124 12.00 12.60 -9.13
C ALA A 124 12.38 13.38 -7.86
N VAL A 125 13.00 12.72 -6.91
CA VAL A 125 13.44 13.30 -5.62
C VAL A 125 14.86 12.83 -5.31
N GLU A 126 15.63 13.66 -4.62
CA GLU A 126 16.99 13.33 -4.21
C GLU A 126 17.01 12.17 -3.19
N LYS A 127 17.88 11.19 -3.40
CA LYS A 127 18.07 10.05 -2.49
C LYS A 127 18.43 10.50 -1.07
N GLU A 128 19.23 11.55 -0.96
CA GLU A 128 19.66 12.08 0.33
C GLU A 128 18.47 12.60 1.16
N LYS A 129 17.49 13.21 0.51
CA LYS A 129 16.25 13.65 1.17
C LYS A 129 15.44 12.46 1.71
N ILE A 130 15.28 11.42 0.90
CA ILE A 130 14.62 10.18 1.35
C ILE A 130 15.36 9.57 2.55
N ARG A 131 16.69 9.53 2.51
CA ARG A 131 17.51 8.99 3.60
C ARG A 131 17.32 9.76 4.90
N LYS A 132 17.32 11.10 4.86
CA LYS A 132 17.07 11.96 6.02
C LYS A 132 15.69 11.71 6.63
N ILE A 133 14.66 11.57 5.78
CA ILE A 133 13.30 11.30 6.25
C ILE A 133 13.20 9.93 6.93
N LEU A 134 13.79 8.89 6.31
CA LEU A 134 13.81 7.56 6.92
C LEU A 134 14.49 7.57 8.29
N LEU A 135 15.64 8.24 8.42
CA LEU A 135 16.34 8.35 9.69
C LEU A 135 15.49 9.08 10.75
N ALA A 136 14.86 10.21 10.38
CA ALA A 136 14.07 11.00 11.31
C ALA A 136 12.79 10.27 11.78
N VAL A 137 12.13 9.52 10.89
CA VAL A 137 10.84 8.88 11.18
C VAL A 137 11.03 7.49 11.79
N GLU A 138 11.86 6.64 11.19
CA GLU A 138 11.97 5.22 11.59
C GLU A 138 12.60 5.05 12.98
N GLY A 139 13.52 5.95 13.37
CA GLY A 139 14.15 5.92 14.68
C GLY A 139 13.19 6.16 15.85
N ARG A 140 11.99 6.71 15.58
CA ARG A 140 11.03 7.13 16.59
C ARG A 140 9.68 6.41 16.53
N PHE A 141 9.16 6.19 15.32
CA PHE A 141 7.79 5.73 15.14
C PHE A 141 7.70 4.28 14.65
N GLY A 142 8.63 3.84 13.83
CA GLY A 142 8.63 2.50 13.23
C GLY A 142 8.77 2.54 11.70
N ASP A 143 8.47 1.42 11.05
CA ASP A 143 8.77 1.22 9.63
C ASP A 143 8.01 2.19 8.72
N VAL A 144 8.72 2.93 7.87
CA VAL A 144 8.11 3.72 6.80
C VAL A 144 7.82 2.81 5.62
N ALA A 145 6.53 2.62 5.36
CA ALA A 145 6.06 1.73 4.28
C ALA A 145 5.96 2.45 2.93
N VAL A 146 5.65 3.75 2.95
CA VAL A 146 5.45 4.58 1.76
C VAL A 146 5.99 5.97 2.02
N ILE A 147 6.70 6.54 1.04
CA ILE A 147 6.93 7.97 0.92
C ILE A 147 6.28 8.43 -0.38
N ASP A 148 5.23 9.25 -0.29
CA ASP A 148 4.42 9.74 -1.41
C ASP A 148 4.56 11.27 -1.54
N ILE A 149 3.78 11.89 -2.40
CA ILE A 149 3.70 13.33 -2.62
C ILE A 149 2.38 13.84 -2.02
N SER A 150 2.42 14.90 -1.22
CA SER A 150 1.24 15.41 -0.50
C SER A 150 0.04 15.68 -1.43
N SER A 151 0.25 16.36 -2.56
CA SER A 151 -0.81 16.65 -3.51
C SER A 151 -1.37 15.41 -4.21
N ALA A 152 -0.54 14.38 -4.47
CA ALA A 152 -1.00 13.13 -5.05
C ALA A 152 -1.84 12.35 -4.02
N THR A 153 -1.37 12.29 -2.79
CA THR A 153 -2.09 11.65 -1.67
C THR A 153 -3.47 12.28 -1.45
N LEU A 154 -3.58 13.61 -1.57
CA LEU A 154 -4.85 14.33 -1.44
C LEU A 154 -5.83 14.02 -2.57
N VAL A 155 -5.39 13.91 -3.81
CA VAL A 155 -6.27 13.84 -5.00
C VAL A 155 -6.65 12.41 -5.37
N LEU A 156 -5.69 11.48 -5.36
CA LEU A 156 -5.90 10.13 -5.89
C LEU A 156 -7.03 9.34 -5.22
N PRO A 157 -7.27 9.42 -3.90
CA PRO A 157 -8.40 8.74 -3.27
C PRO A 157 -9.76 9.23 -3.78
N PHE A 158 -9.90 10.51 -4.07
CA PHE A 158 -11.15 11.06 -4.65
C PHE A 158 -11.35 10.60 -6.09
N LEU A 159 -10.27 10.53 -6.87
CA LEU A 159 -10.32 10.01 -8.23
C LEU A 159 -10.65 8.51 -8.24
N GLU A 160 -10.09 7.73 -7.32
CA GLU A 160 -10.39 6.30 -7.17
C GLU A 160 -11.88 6.05 -6.92
N GLN A 161 -12.50 6.87 -6.08
CA GLN A 161 -13.92 6.78 -5.75
C GLN A 161 -14.84 7.56 -6.71
N LYS A 162 -14.28 8.15 -7.77
CA LYS A 162 -15.00 9.01 -8.73
C LYS A 162 -15.74 10.17 -8.05
N ALA A 163 -15.24 10.65 -6.93
CA ALA A 163 -15.79 11.78 -6.20
C ALA A 163 -15.40 13.12 -6.82
N LEU A 164 -14.36 13.12 -7.67
CA LEU A 164 -13.94 14.22 -8.54
C LEU A 164 -14.12 13.79 -9.99
N THR A 165 -14.87 14.55 -10.76
CA THR A 165 -15.17 14.24 -12.16
C THR A 165 -14.84 15.44 -13.07
N GLY A 166 -14.67 15.20 -14.37
CA GLY A 166 -14.32 16.25 -15.33
C GLY A 166 -12.89 16.74 -15.15
N VAL A 167 -12.69 18.03 -15.41
CA VAL A 167 -11.44 18.78 -15.22
C VAL A 167 -11.56 19.63 -13.96
N GLY A 168 -10.55 19.61 -13.10
CA GLY A 168 -10.57 20.43 -11.91
C GLY A 168 -9.20 20.55 -11.24
N ILE A 169 -9.18 21.29 -10.14
CA ILE A 169 -8.00 21.60 -9.36
C ILE A 169 -8.26 21.30 -7.89
N VAL A 170 -7.27 20.70 -7.23
CA VAL A 170 -7.20 20.68 -5.76
C VAL A 170 -6.04 21.59 -5.35
N LEU A 171 -6.34 22.63 -4.56
CA LEU A 171 -5.39 23.57 -4.01
C LEU A 171 -5.12 23.23 -2.55
N ASP A 172 -3.88 22.91 -2.24
CA ASP A 172 -3.39 22.82 -0.85
C ASP A 172 -2.66 24.12 -0.50
N ILE A 173 -3.34 24.97 0.27
CA ILE A 173 -2.88 26.32 0.60
C ILE A 173 -2.20 26.30 1.96
N GLY A 174 -0.87 26.17 1.94
CA GLY A 174 -0.02 26.15 3.14
C GLY A 174 0.30 27.55 3.66
N ALA A 175 1.29 27.61 4.56
CA ALA A 175 1.73 28.88 5.13
C ALA A 175 2.57 29.71 4.14
N SER A 176 3.58 29.12 3.47
CA SER A 176 4.45 29.83 2.53
C SER A 176 4.25 29.44 1.07
N SER A 177 3.58 28.32 0.80
CA SER A 177 3.41 27.77 -0.55
C SER A 177 2.02 27.22 -0.75
N THR A 178 1.52 27.32 -1.99
CA THR A 178 0.29 26.64 -2.44
C THR A 178 0.65 25.63 -3.50
N PHE A 179 0.13 24.42 -3.36
CA PHE A 179 0.28 23.35 -4.33
C PHE A 179 -1.04 23.12 -5.07
N ALA A 180 -0.98 23.15 -6.40
CA ALA A 180 -2.12 22.90 -7.27
C ALA A 180 -1.96 21.55 -7.96
N ALA A 181 -2.88 20.64 -7.68
CA ALA A 181 -2.98 19.34 -8.35
C ALA A 181 -4.11 19.41 -9.39
N PHE A 182 -3.75 19.33 -10.66
CA PHE A 182 -4.67 19.35 -11.79
C PHE A 182 -5.08 17.93 -12.15
N TYR A 183 -6.37 17.68 -12.29
CA TYR A 183 -6.89 16.37 -12.68
C TYR A 183 -7.87 16.47 -13.85
N GLU A 184 -7.86 15.44 -14.67
CA GLU A 184 -8.75 15.26 -15.81
C GLU A 184 -8.95 13.77 -16.10
N LYS A 185 -10.11 13.38 -16.66
CA LYS A 185 -10.39 11.98 -17.06
C LYS A 185 -10.05 10.94 -15.96
N ASN A 186 -10.36 11.28 -14.71
CA ASN A 186 -10.06 10.45 -13.53
C ASN A 186 -8.56 10.19 -13.31
N SER A 187 -7.68 11.07 -13.78
CA SER A 187 -6.23 10.99 -13.62
C SER A 187 -5.64 12.29 -13.10
N LEU A 188 -4.59 12.19 -12.32
CA LEU A 188 -3.76 13.31 -11.93
C LEU A 188 -2.86 13.65 -13.12
N ILE A 189 -3.00 14.89 -13.64
CA ILE A 189 -2.32 15.33 -14.86
C ILE A 189 -1.02 16.04 -14.54
N GLN A 190 -1.05 16.97 -13.57
CA GLN A 190 0.06 17.83 -13.24
C GLN A 190 -0.02 18.30 -11.79
N ILE A 191 1.13 18.57 -11.20
CA ILE A 191 1.27 19.27 -9.91
C ILE A 191 2.13 20.50 -10.13
N ARG A 192 1.68 21.64 -9.59
CA ARG A 192 2.40 22.94 -9.64
C ARG A 192 2.51 23.54 -8.26
N SER A 193 3.62 24.24 -8.01
CA SER A 193 3.88 24.97 -6.78
C SER A 193 3.83 26.47 -7.06
N PHE A 194 3.22 27.22 -6.15
CA PHE A 194 3.13 28.67 -6.18
C PHE A 194 3.72 29.24 -4.90
N ALA A 195 4.53 30.28 -5.01
CA ALA A 195 5.10 31.02 -3.87
C ALA A 195 4.04 31.98 -3.29
N PHE A 196 2.92 31.40 -2.82
CA PHE A 196 1.80 32.09 -2.20
C PHE A 196 1.25 31.21 -1.07
N GLY A 197 0.93 31.82 0.07
CA GLY A 197 0.34 31.10 1.20
C GLY A 197 -0.12 32.06 2.30
N GLY A 198 -0.47 31.49 3.45
CA GLY A 198 -0.98 32.24 4.60
C GLY A 198 -0.08 33.36 5.04
N ASN A 199 1.24 33.19 5.00
CA ASN A 199 2.23 34.22 5.40
C ASN A 199 2.18 35.44 4.48
N THR A 200 1.97 35.27 3.17
CA THR A 200 1.80 36.35 2.19
C THR A 200 0.56 37.18 2.53
N VAL A 201 -0.53 36.48 2.87
CA VAL A 201 -1.79 37.11 3.28
C VAL A 201 -1.59 37.86 4.62
N THR A 202 -0.96 37.24 5.61
CA THR A 202 -0.71 37.83 6.92
C THR A 202 0.16 39.11 6.83
N ALA A 203 1.19 39.09 5.99
CA ALA A 203 2.04 40.26 5.77
C ALA A 203 1.28 41.44 5.12
N ALA A 204 0.40 41.14 4.17
CA ALA A 204 -0.47 42.13 3.54
C ALA A 204 -1.54 42.67 4.52
N LEU A 205 -2.13 41.80 5.32
CA LEU A 205 -3.12 42.14 6.33
C LEU A 205 -2.53 43.00 7.44
N ALA A 206 -1.30 42.71 7.89
CA ALA A 206 -0.59 43.55 8.85
C ALA A 206 -0.42 44.99 8.34
N GLN A 207 -0.21 45.17 7.04
CA GLN A 207 -0.14 46.49 6.41
C GLN A 207 -1.53 47.17 6.31
N ASP A 208 -2.59 46.42 6.07
CA ASP A 208 -3.95 46.93 6.00
C ASP A 208 -4.44 47.39 7.40
N LEU A 209 -4.15 46.59 8.42
CA LEU A 209 -4.55 46.85 9.81
C LEU A 209 -3.55 47.76 10.57
N SER A 210 -2.40 48.08 9.98
CA SER A 210 -1.33 48.83 10.62
C SER A 210 -0.89 48.22 11.96
N CYS A 211 -0.78 46.88 12.02
CA CYS A 211 -0.38 46.13 13.21
C CYS A 211 0.80 45.19 12.92
N SER A 212 1.29 44.52 13.95
CA SER A 212 2.34 43.50 13.81
C SER A 212 1.81 42.24 13.01
N THR A 213 2.75 41.47 12.46
CA THR A 213 2.41 40.20 11.77
C THR A 213 1.77 39.18 12.71
N VAL A 214 2.13 39.21 14.00
CA VAL A 214 1.53 38.33 15.03
C VAL A 214 0.05 38.68 15.27
N GLU A 215 -0.24 39.99 15.42
CA GLU A 215 -1.61 40.48 15.57
C GLU A 215 -2.45 40.23 14.31
N ALA A 216 -1.86 40.44 13.13
CA ALA A 216 -2.50 40.16 11.86
C ALA A 216 -2.80 38.66 11.67
N GLU A 217 -1.88 37.77 12.12
CA GLU A 217 -2.11 36.31 12.08
C GLU A 217 -3.28 35.93 13.01
N SER A 218 -3.31 36.50 14.23
CA SER A 218 -4.45 36.27 15.14
C SER A 218 -5.75 36.78 14.53
N ALA A 219 -5.76 38.00 13.98
CA ALA A 219 -6.94 38.57 13.33
C ALA A 219 -7.42 37.72 12.13
N LYS A 220 -6.48 37.15 11.36
CA LYS A 220 -6.79 36.24 10.24
C LYS A 220 -7.42 34.95 10.74
N ILE A 221 -6.90 34.34 11.81
CA ILE A 221 -7.43 33.10 12.39
C ILE A 221 -8.82 33.32 12.99
N ASP A 222 -9.00 34.42 13.71
CA ASP A 222 -10.26 34.76 14.38
C ASP A 222 -11.29 35.44 13.47
N ALA A 223 -10.96 35.61 12.16
CA ALA A 223 -11.74 36.35 11.18
C ALA A 223 -12.14 37.77 11.64
N SER A 224 -11.28 38.42 12.44
CA SER A 224 -11.54 39.76 13.04
C SER A 224 -10.89 40.91 12.26
N TYR A 225 -10.59 40.73 10.99
CA TYR A 225 -9.90 41.70 10.12
C TYR A 225 -10.82 42.72 9.46
N GLY A 226 -12.14 42.60 9.59
CA GLY A 226 -13.10 43.51 8.95
C GLY A 226 -13.13 43.39 7.42
N THR A 227 -13.83 44.30 6.76
CA THR A 227 -14.04 44.24 5.28
C THR A 227 -13.06 45.09 4.49
N ASN A 228 -12.34 46.02 5.11
CA ASN A 228 -11.41 46.95 4.43
C ASN A 228 -9.97 46.43 4.47
N ILE A 229 -9.67 45.45 3.61
CA ILE A 229 -8.38 44.75 3.52
C ILE A 229 -7.85 44.75 2.08
N PRO A 230 -7.64 45.92 1.44
CA PRO A 230 -7.32 46.01 0.02
C PRO A 230 -6.02 45.31 -0.38
N LYS A 231 -4.96 45.35 0.48
CA LYS A 231 -3.66 44.74 0.19
C LYS A 231 -3.77 43.21 0.30
N ALA A 232 -4.43 42.69 1.35
CA ALA A 232 -4.66 41.26 1.50
C ALA A 232 -5.49 40.72 0.32
N THR A 233 -6.54 41.43 -0.11
CA THR A 233 -7.31 41.07 -1.30
C THR A 233 -6.48 41.13 -2.58
N ALA A 234 -5.59 42.13 -2.71
CA ALA A 234 -4.73 42.28 -3.89
C ALA A 234 -3.75 41.09 -4.05
N VAL A 235 -3.12 40.61 -2.96
CA VAL A 235 -2.24 39.43 -3.05
C VAL A 235 -3.01 38.14 -3.38
N CYS A 236 -4.25 37.99 -2.90
CA CYS A 236 -5.12 36.88 -3.31
C CYS A 236 -5.44 36.94 -4.81
N ARG A 237 -5.77 38.12 -5.31
CA ARG A 237 -6.03 38.36 -6.75
C ARG A 237 -4.78 38.05 -7.59
N GLN A 238 -3.59 38.47 -7.14
CA GLN A 238 -2.33 38.18 -7.84
C GLN A 238 -2.07 36.67 -7.93
N PHE A 239 -2.36 35.95 -6.89
CA PHE A 239 -2.31 34.49 -6.93
C PHE A 239 -3.30 33.91 -7.97
N CYS A 240 -4.54 34.41 -8.00
CA CYS A 240 -5.52 33.97 -9.01
C CYS A 240 -5.04 34.25 -10.44
N VAL A 241 -4.38 35.39 -10.68
CA VAL A 241 -3.76 35.70 -12.00
C VAL A 241 -2.67 34.68 -12.34
N SER A 242 -1.78 34.36 -11.41
CA SER A 242 -0.71 33.38 -11.62
C SER A 242 -1.25 31.98 -11.89
N LEU A 243 -2.29 31.57 -11.16
CA LEU A 243 -2.97 30.29 -11.36
C LEU A 243 -3.65 30.26 -12.73
N LYS A 244 -4.33 31.35 -13.13
CA LYS A 244 -5.00 31.47 -14.44
C LYS A 244 -4.00 31.37 -15.58
N SER A 245 -2.88 32.08 -15.51
CA SER A 245 -1.81 32.01 -16.52
C SER A 245 -1.25 30.58 -16.63
N THR A 246 -1.14 29.86 -15.53
CA THR A 246 -0.72 28.46 -15.54
C THR A 246 -1.73 27.59 -16.26
N ILE A 247 -3.03 27.76 -16.01
CA ILE A 247 -4.11 27.03 -16.68
C ILE A 247 -4.12 27.33 -18.18
N GLU A 248 -4.02 28.61 -18.57
CA GLU A 248 -3.95 29.02 -19.96
C GLU A 248 -2.77 28.41 -20.70
N PHE A 249 -1.61 28.35 -20.04
CA PHE A 249 -0.44 27.66 -20.58
C PHE A 249 -0.68 26.15 -20.75
N MET A 250 -1.34 25.50 -19.80
CA MET A 250 -1.65 24.07 -19.87
C MET A 250 -2.69 23.77 -20.99
N LEU A 251 -3.63 24.66 -21.21
CA LEU A 251 -4.60 24.56 -22.32
C LEU A 251 -3.92 24.74 -23.66
N LEU A 252 -3.02 25.73 -23.80
CA LEU A 252 -2.27 25.97 -25.03
C LEU A 252 -1.35 24.82 -25.43
N ASN A 253 -0.79 24.12 -24.44
CA ASN A 253 0.07 22.96 -24.67
C ASN A 253 -0.69 21.63 -24.62
N GLU A 254 -2.00 21.65 -24.68
CA GLU A 254 -2.87 20.47 -24.66
C GLU A 254 -2.66 19.54 -23.45
N THR A 255 -2.00 20.04 -22.38
CA THR A 255 -1.83 19.33 -21.11
C THR A 255 -3.18 19.20 -20.36
N LEU A 256 -4.06 20.20 -20.52
CA LEU A 256 -5.47 20.17 -20.13
C LEU A 256 -6.32 20.43 -21.37
N HIS A 257 -7.46 19.72 -21.49
CA HIS A 257 -8.34 19.83 -22.65
C HIS A 257 -9.50 20.81 -22.45
N SER A 258 -9.77 21.21 -21.22
CA SER A 258 -10.78 22.22 -20.89
C SER A 258 -10.42 22.97 -19.60
N SER A 259 -11.04 24.14 -19.43
CA SER A 259 -10.89 24.90 -18.18
C SER A 259 -11.46 24.11 -17.00
N PRO A 260 -10.86 24.24 -15.80
CA PRO A 260 -11.35 23.61 -14.59
C PRO A 260 -12.80 23.99 -14.29
N ALA A 261 -13.66 22.99 -14.09
CA ALA A 261 -15.07 23.17 -13.78
C ALA A 261 -15.34 23.25 -12.27
N GLN A 262 -14.35 22.89 -11.44
CA GLN A 262 -14.43 22.97 -9.98
C GLN A 262 -13.04 23.19 -9.37
N ILE A 263 -12.99 23.86 -8.24
CA ILE A 263 -11.80 24.10 -7.44
C ILE A 263 -12.08 23.61 -6.02
N MET A 264 -11.28 22.65 -5.56
CA MET A 264 -11.34 22.20 -4.17
C MET A 264 -10.17 22.78 -3.41
N VAL A 265 -10.40 23.29 -2.21
CA VAL A 265 -9.36 23.94 -1.39
C VAL A 265 -9.14 23.18 -0.09
N THR A 266 -7.92 23.13 0.36
CA THR A 266 -7.49 22.55 1.65
C THR A 266 -6.26 23.30 2.17
N GLY A 267 -5.74 22.92 3.34
CA GLY A 267 -4.66 23.62 4.00
C GLY A 267 -5.17 24.77 4.88
N SER A 268 -4.27 25.37 5.68
CA SER A 268 -4.63 26.44 6.62
C SER A 268 -5.12 27.71 5.91
N GLY A 269 -4.55 28.01 4.72
CA GLY A 269 -4.94 29.20 3.93
C GLY A 269 -6.32 29.08 3.29
N ALA A 270 -6.89 27.88 3.19
CA ALA A 270 -8.25 27.67 2.68
C ALA A 270 -9.35 28.25 3.60
N LEU A 271 -8.99 28.56 4.84
CA LEU A 271 -9.93 29.17 5.82
C LEU A 271 -10.04 30.67 5.68
N PHE A 272 -9.21 31.31 4.83
CA PHE A 272 -9.28 32.74 4.56
C PHE A 272 -10.32 33.03 3.46
N GLU A 273 -11.51 33.46 3.89
CA GLU A 273 -12.69 33.66 3.01
C GLU A 273 -12.41 34.57 1.80
N PRO A 274 -11.70 35.71 1.92
CA PRO A 274 -11.41 36.58 0.77
C PRO A 274 -10.63 35.90 -0.35
N LEU A 275 -9.85 34.83 -0.05
CA LEU A 275 -9.18 34.07 -1.06
C LEU A 275 -10.17 33.17 -1.84
N THR A 276 -11.09 32.53 -1.14
CA THR A 276 -12.11 31.69 -1.81
C THR A 276 -13.03 32.52 -2.69
N GLU A 277 -13.42 33.72 -2.25
CA GLU A 277 -14.19 34.68 -3.04
C GLU A 277 -13.43 35.12 -4.31
N GLU A 278 -12.14 35.48 -4.20
CA GLU A 278 -11.33 35.86 -5.37
C GLU A 278 -11.14 34.67 -6.33
N LEU A 279 -11.04 33.44 -5.84
CA LEU A 279 -11.01 32.24 -6.68
C LEU A 279 -12.33 32.06 -7.46
N GLU A 280 -13.48 32.11 -6.80
CA GLU A 280 -14.79 31.99 -7.44
C GLU A 280 -15.01 33.06 -8.52
N LYS A 281 -14.68 34.30 -8.18
CA LYS A 281 -14.82 35.45 -9.08
C LYS A 281 -13.93 35.33 -10.34
N ASN A 282 -12.67 34.87 -10.17
CA ASN A 282 -11.72 34.82 -11.28
C ASN A 282 -11.93 33.60 -12.20
N PHE A 283 -12.36 32.47 -11.65
CA PHE A 283 -12.47 31.21 -12.41
C PHE A 283 -13.89 30.88 -12.84
N ARG A 284 -14.90 31.54 -12.30
CA ARG A 284 -16.34 31.25 -12.57
C ARG A 284 -16.67 29.76 -12.34
N ALA A 285 -15.96 29.14 -11.41
CA ALA A 285 -16.11 27.75 -11.03
C ALA A 285 -16.42 27.69 -9.53
N PRO A 286 -17.25 26.75 -9.08
CA PRO A 286 -17.52 26.57 -7.64
C PRO A 286 -16.22 26.24 -6.92
N VAL A 287 -15.99 26.93 -5.79
CA VAL A 287 -14.90 26.68 -4.85
C VAL A 287 -15.49 26.02 -3.62
N ALA A 288 -14.94 24.90 -3.21
CA ALA A 288 -15.41 24.18 -2.02
C ALA A 288 -14.23 23.64 -1.22
N VAL A 289 -14.39 23.59 0.09
CA VAL A 289 -13.42 22.93 0.96
C VAL A 289 -13.45 21.41 0.70
N LEU A 290 -12.28 20.81 0.65
CA LEU A 290 -12.13 19.39 0.41
C LEU A 290 -12.74 18.56 1.55
N ASP A 291 -13.88 17.92 1.28
CA ASP A 291 -14.62 17.13 2.27
C ASP A 291 -14.15 15.66 2.26
N THR A 292 -13.48 15.27 3.32
CA THR A 292 -12.94 13.93 3.52
C THR A 292 -14.01 12.86 3.70
N ASN A 293 -15.24 13.24 4.09
CA ASN A 293 -16.35 12.29 4.28
C ASN A 293 -16.80 11.67 2.95
N ARG A 294 -16.51 12.33 1.82
CA ARG A 294 -16.82 11.80 0.48
C ARG A 294 -16.05 10.53 0.13
N ILE A 295 -14.99 10.20 0.85
CA ILE A 295 -14.09 9.07 0.54
C ILE A 295 -14.04 8.02 1.65
N GLY A 296 -15.01 8.01 2.55
CA GLY A 296 -15.18 6.98 3.58
C GLY A 296 -15.40 7.53 4.97
N GLN A 297 -15.81 6.67 5.86
CA GLN A 297 -16.13 7.05 7.24
C GLN A 297 -14.86 7.33 8.04
N ILE A 298 -14.75 8.55 8.55
CA ILE A 298 -13.68 8.99 9.45
C ILE A 298 -14.33 9.28 10.80
N VAL A 299 -13.81 8.65 11.82
CA VAL A 299 -14.26 8.85 13.22
C VAL A 299 -13.10 9.49 13.97
N ILE A 300 -13.34 10.68 14.50
CA ILE A 300 -12.35 11.41 15.30
C ILE A 300 -12.65 11.16 16.77
N ASP A 301 -11.64 10.82 17.57
CA ASP A 301 -11.77 10.64 19.01
C ASP A 301 -12.34 11.93 19.63
N ARG A 302 -13.25 11.78 20.59
CA ARG A 302 -13.91 12.93 21.26
C ARG A 302 -12.92 13.93 21.86
N LYS A 303 -11.76 13.46 22.33
CA LYS A 303 -10.72 14.33 22.90
C LYS A 303 -10.05 15.24 21.89
N LEU A 304 -10.15 14.91 20.59
CA LEU A 304 -9.54 15.68 19.51
C LEU A 304 -10.53 16.65 18.86
N GLN A 305 -11.85 16.50 19.07
CA GLN A 305 -12.88 17.22 18.32
C GLN A 305 -12.73 18.75 18.40
N ASP A 306 -12.28 19.26 19.53
CA ASP A 306 -12.13 20.72 19.75
C ASP A 306 -10.85 21.30 19.09
N HIS A 307 -9.88 20.46 18.76
CA HIS A 307 -8.57 20.89 18.22
C HIS A 307 -8.28 20.37 16.81
N TYR A 308 -9.08 19.41 16.33
CA TYR A 308 -8.89 18.82 15.02
C TYR A 308 -9.55 19.69 13.94
N GLN A 309 -8.72 20.32 13.11
CA GLN A 309 -9.18 21.08 11.94
C GLN A 309 -8.97 20.23 10.67
N PRO A 310 -10.05 19.73 10.04
CA PRO A 310 -9.94 18.87 8.86
C PRO A 310 -9.08 19.47 7.76
N SER A 311 -9.30 20.72 7.37
CA SER A 311 -8.55 21.39 6.31
C SER A 311 -7.05 21.37 6.54
N ILE A 312 -6.59 21.48 7.81
CA ILE A 312 -5.17 21.48 8.16
C ILE A 312 -4.60 20.05 8.15
N MET A 313 -5.37 19.07 8.63
CA MET A 313 -4.94 17.69 8.85
C MET A 313 -5.19 16.76 7.67
N ASN A 314 -5.85 17.23 6.61
CA ASN A 314 -6.26 16.41 5.47
C ASN A 314 -5.10 15.60 4.89
N THR A 315 -3.95 16.20 4.61
CA THR A 315 -2.83 15.49 4.00
C THR A 315 -2.31 14.36 4.90
N ALA A 316 -2.11 14.61 6.19
CA ALA A 316 -1.70 13.59 7.15
C ALA A 316 -2.75 12.47 7.30
N LEU A 317 -4.04 12.83 7.30
CA LEU A 317 -5.14 11.86 7.31
C LEU A 317 -5.17 11.02 6.02
N PHE A 318 -4.93 11.64 4.87
CA PHE A 318 -4.88 10.91 3.59
C PHE A 318 -3.66 10.00 3.50
N ASN A 319 -2.55 10.31 4.17
CA ASN A 319 -1.44 9.40 4.33
C ASN A 319 -1.86 8.13 5.10
N VAL A 320 -2.72 8.23 6.11
CA VAL A 320 -3.32 7.05 6.75
C VAL A 320 -4.13 6.23 5.73
N LYS A 321 -4.98 6.89 4.93
CA LYS A 321 -5.77 6.22 3.88
C LYS A 321 -4.89 5.58 2.81
N ARG A 322 -3.76 6.20 2.47
CA ARG A 322 -2.78 5.68 1.50
C ARG A 322 -2.26 4.28 1.88
N ALA A 323 -2.21 3.95 3.18
CA ALA A 323 -1.83 2.61 3.63
C ALA A 323 -2.77 1.50 3.15
N PHE A 324 -4.01 1.84 2.78
CA PHE A 324 -5.06 0.91 2.33
C PHE A 324 -5.42 1.09 0.85
N ALA A 325 -4.82 2.06 0.16
CA ALA A 325 -5.17 2.37 -1.22
C ALA A 325 -4.79 1.22 -2.17
N SER A 326 -5.71 0.91 -3.08
CA SER A 326 -5.50 -0.06 -4.17
C SER A 326 -4.93 0.61 -5.42
N ARG A 327 -5.25 1.88 -5.64
CA ARG A 327 -4.77 2.65 -6.78
C ARG A 327 -3.27 2.92 -6.67
N LYS A 328 -2.56 2.82 -7.80
CA LYS A 328 -1.16 3.23 -7.91
C LYS A 328 -1.04 4.72 -7.60
N SER A 329 -0.15 5.07 -6.70
CA SER A 329 0.33 6.42 -6.40
C SER A 329 1.85 6.38 -6.38
N PHE A 330 2.49 7.53 -6.21
CA PHE A 330 3.94 7.59 -6.07
C PHE A 330 4.41 6.86 -4.80
N ASN A 331 5.56 6.23 -4.90
CA ASN A 331 6.24 5.67 -3.74
C ASN A 331 7.75 5.71 -3.94
N PHE A 332 8.42 6.52 -3.17
CA PHE A 332 9.87 6.67 -3.22
C PHE A 332 10.63 5.65 -2.37
N ILE A 333 9.94 4.71 -1.71
CA ILE A 333 10.58 3.54 -1.10
C ILE A 333 10.88 2.52 -2.19
N GLN A 334 11.97 2.75 -2.94
CA GLN A 334 12.39 1.93 -4.08
C GLN A 334 13.90 1.64 -4.00
N GLY A 335 14.36 0.65 -4.78
CA GLY A 335 15.78 0.32 -4.88
C GLY A 335 16.44 0.02 -3.53
N GLU A 336 17.42 0.83 -3.15
CA GLU A 336 18.18 0.70 -1.90
C GLU A 336 17.34 0.94 -0.63
N PHE A 337 16.22 1.67 -0.75
CA PHE A 337 15.32 1.98 0.37
C PHE A 337 14.29 0.90 0.66
N VAL A 338 14.14 -0.08 -0.24
CA VAL A 338 13.27 -1.22 0.01
C VAL A 338 13.92 -2.09 1.07
N ARG A 339 13.35 -2.12 2.27
CA ARG A 339 13.77 -3.10 3.27
C ARG A 339 13.54 -4.50 2.72
N LYS A 340 14.62 -5.25 2.57
CA LYS A 340 14.53 -6.71 2.39
C LYS A 340 13.96 -7.26 3.70
N SER A 341 12.64 -7.27 3.82
CA SER A 341 12.04 -8.02 4.91
C SER A 341 12.51 -9.47 4.74
N ILE A 342 13.27 -9.98 5.70
CA ILE A 342 13.50 -11.42 5.90
C ILE A 342 12.15 -12.02 6.38
N GLY A 343 11.07 -11.52 5.87
CA GLY A 343 9.74 -12.06 6.02
C GLY A 343 9.63 -13.22 5.05
N PHE A 344 10.03 -14.41 5.53
CA PHE A 344 9.48 -15.66 5.03
C PHE A 344 7.97 -15.41 4.92
N SER A 345 7.44 -15.24 3.72
CA SER A 345 6.01 -15.06 3.57
C SER A 345 5.38 -16.39 3.98
N LEU A 346 4.96 -16.46 5.25
CA LEU A 346 4.34 -17.66 5.86
C LEU A 346 3.30 -18.28 4.92
N LYS A 347 2.56 -17.45 4.17
CA LYS A 347 1.61 -17.89 3.14
C LYS A 347 2.28 -18.60 1.94
N LYS A 348 3.44 -18.15 1.47
CA LYS A 348 4.18 -18.84 0.41
C LYS A 348 4.88 -20.09 0.97
N GLY A 349 5.50 -20.01 2.13
CA GLY A 349 6.10 -21.16 2.82
C GLY A 349 5.08 -22.24 3.13
N LEU A 350 3.88 -21.88 3.60
CA LEU A 350 2.80 -22.82 3.86
C LEU A 350 2.26 -23.50 2.59
N ARG A 351 2.17 -22.80 1.47
CA ARG A 351 1.78 -23.38 0.16
C ARG A 351 2.82 -24.38 -0.35
N TRP A 352 4.10 -24.06 -0.26
CA TRP A 352 5.18 -24.98 -0.62
C TRP A 352 5.25 -26.17 0.34
N GLY A 353 5.09 -25.96 1.64
CA GLY A 353 5.00 -27.02 2.63
C GLY A 353 3.83 -27.98 2.38
N ALA A 354 2.64 -27.45 2.07
CA ALA A 354 1.47 -28.24 1.72
C ALA A 354 1.66 -29.04 0.40
N ALA A 355 2.33 -28.47 -0.60
CA ALA A 355 2.65 -29.17 -1.84
C ALA A 355 3.63 -30.33 -1.61
N VAL A 356 4.69 -30.13 -0.81
CA VAL A 356 5.65 -31.19 -0.45
C VAL A 356 4.97 -32.28 0.35
N LEU A 357 4.11 -31.93 1.32
CA LEU A 357 3.36 -32.91 2.11
C LEU A 357 2.40 -33.71 1.21
N GLY A 358 1.74 -33.07 0.25
CA GLY A 358 0.86 -33.74 -0.73
C GLY A 358 1.61 -34.73 -1.62
N ILE A 359 2.81 -34.35 -2.09
CA ILE A 359 3.66 -35.26 -2.89
C ILE A 359 4.13 -36.44 -2.03
N MET A 360 4.54 -36.21 -0.78
CA MET A 360 4.96 -37.27 0.14
C MET A 360 3.82 -38.27 0.42
N LEU A 361 2.61 -37.79 0.69
CA LEU A 361 1.42 -38.64 0.87
C LEU A 361 1.07 -39.42 -0.40
N PHE A 362 1.21 -38.78 -1.57
CA PHE A 362 1.00 -39.46 -2.84
C PHE A 362 1.99 -40.62 -3.07
N VAL A 363 3.28 -40.39 -2.80
CA VAL A 363 4.31 -41.44 -2.89
C VAL A 363 4.01 -42.58 -1.93
N LEU A 364 3.64 -42.30 -0.68
CA LEU A 364 3.29 -43.32 0.30
C LEU A 364 2.05 -44.13 -0.12
N THR A 365 1.04 -43.49 -0.72
CA THR A 365 -0.14 -44.19 -1.20
C THR A 365 0.17 -45.09 -2.40
N VAL A 366 1.03 -44.62 -3.32
CA VAL A 366 1.49 -45.44 -4.46
C VAL A 366 2.28 -46.66 -3.97
N ASP A 367 3.20 -46.47 -3.02
CA ASP A 367 4.01 -47.53 -2.41
C ASP A 367 3.10 -48.58 -1.74
N MET A 368 2.14 -48.14 -0.93
CA MET A 368 1.16 -49.02 -0.29
C MET A 368 0.31 -49.81 -1.29
N VAL A 369 -0.09 -49.22 -2.41
CA VAL A 369 -0.85 -49.90 -3.47
C VAL A 369 0.02 -50.92 -4.19
N LEU A 370 1.28 -50.59 -4.48
CA LEU A 370 2.21 -51.54 -5.10
C LEU A 370 2.49 -52.75 -4.20
N ASP A 371 2.73 -52.51 -2.90
CA ASP A 371 2.93 -53.56 -1.90
C ASP A 371 1.68 -54.48 -1.80
N TYR A 372 0.49 -53.88 -1.78
CA TYR A 372 -0.74 -54.64 -1.79
C TYR A 372 -0.86 -55.51 -3.03
N GLN A 373 -0.53 -54.99 -4.22
CA GLN A 373 -0.58 -55.77 -5.46
C GLN A 373 0.43 -56.93 -5.46
N VAL A 374 1.64 -56.70 -4.96
CA VAL A 374 2.67 -57.73 -4.82
C VAL A 374 2.20 -58.85 -3.88
N GLN A 375 1.67 -58.48 -2.70
CA GLN A 375 1.15 -59.43 -1.73
C GLN A 375 -0.06 -60.22 -2.28
N ALA A 376 -0.97 -59.53 -3.00
CA ALA A 376 -2.12 -60.21 -3.62
C ALA A 376 -1.70 -61.20 -4.73
N LYS A 377 -0.65 -60.88 -5.52
CA LYS A 377 -0.07 -61.82 -6.49
C LYS A 377 0.58 -63.00 -5.82
N GLN A 378 1.34 -62.80 -4.74
CA GLN A 378 1.97 -63.86 -3.98
C GLN A 378 0.89 -64.80 -3.34
N ALA A 379 -0.15 -64.23 -2.73
CA ALA A 379 -1.25 -64.98 -2.18
C ALA A 379 -1.98 -65.80 -3.23
N ASN A 380 -2.27 -65.27 -4.41
CA ASN A 380 -2.88 -66.00 -5.53
C ASN A 380 -1.95 -67.09 -6.08
N THR A 381 -0.66 -66.83 -6.17
CA THR A 381 0.33 -67.86 -6.60
C THR A 381 0.39 -69.02 -5.59
N LEU A 382 0.41 -68.70 -4.29
CA LEU A 382 0.38 -69.70 -3.23
C LEU A 382 -0.93 -70.50 -3.28
N LYS A 383 -2.07 -69.84 -3.40
CA LYS A 383 -3.38 -70.48 -3.53
C LYS A 383 -3.44 -71.44 -4.73
N ASN A 384 -2.87 -71.01 -5.88
CA ASN A 384 -2.82 -71.84 -7.08
C ASN A 384 -1.83 -73.03 -6.91
N ARG A 385 -0.75 -72.88 -6.15
CA ARG A 385 0.15 -74.00 -5.80
C ARG A 385 -0.53 -74.97 -4.88
N ILE A 386 -1.20 -74.52 -3.83
CA ILE A 386 -1.97 -75.35 -2.92
C ILE A 386 -3.06 -76.11 -3.69
N SER A 387 -3.80 -75.44 -4.57
CA SER A 387 -4.83 -76.05 -5.39
C SER A 387 -4.28 -77.16 -6.30
N ARG A 388 -3.12 -76.95 -6.95
CA ARG A 388 -2.46 -77.97 -7.77
C ARG A 388 -1.98 -79.21 -6.96
N ILE A 389 -1.41 -78.94 -5.74
CA ILE A 389 -1.04 -80.04 -4.87
C ILE A 389 -2.29 -80.80 -4.42
N PHE A 390 -3.36 -80.10 -4.05
CA PHE A 390 -4.60 -80.73 -3.64
C PHE A 390 -5.20 -81.63 -4.78
N GLN A 391 -5.26 -81.16 -6.01
CA GLN A 391 -5.75 -81.88 -7.15
C GLN A 391 -4.91 -83.12 -7.49
N LYS A 392 -3.64 -83.14 -7.19
CA LYS A 392 -2.75 -84.30 -7.40
C LYS A 392 -3.03 -85.40 -6.41
N TYR A 393 -3.46 -85.08 -5.21
CA TYR A 393 -3.74 -86.12 -4.17
C TYR A 393 -5.20 -86.42 -3.96
N TYR A 394 -6.11 -85.60 -4.49
CA TYR A 394 -7.55 -85.76 -4.45
C TYR A 394 -8.13 -85.65 -5.86
N PRO A 395 -8.30 -86.78 -6.61
CA PRO A 395 -8.87 -86.71 -7.93
C PRO A 395 -10.36 -86.34 -7.90
N PRO A 396 -10.88 -85.75 -8.94
CA PRO A 396 -12.34 -85.37 -9.01
C PRO A 396 -13.30 -86.56 -8.75
N PRO A 397 -14.39 -86.30 -8.01
CA PRO A 397 -15.09 -85.05 -7.73
C PRO A 397 -14.91 -84.45 -6.32
N ALA A 398 -13.75 -84.39 -5.79
CA ALA A 398 -13.52 -83.81 -4.43
C ALA A 398 -13.79 -82.29 -4.41
N VAL A 399 -14.67 -81.83 -3.49
CA VAL A 399 -15.00 -80.43 -3.32
C VAL A 399 -13.93 -79.79 -2.41
N MET A 400 -13.25 -78.79 -2.90
CA MET A 400 -12.22 -78.06 -2.16
C MET A 400 -12.87 -76.93 -1.30
N VAL A 401 -12.98 -77.15 0.03
CA VAL A 401 -13.57 -76.18 0.98
C VAL A 401 -12.42 -75.49 1.76
N ASP A 402 -11.53 -76.26 2.34
CA ASP A 402 -10.30 -75.77 2.97
C ASP A 402 -9.17 -76.78 2.66
N PRO A 403 -8.36 -76.47 1.62
CA PRO A 403 -7.35 -77.40 1.14
C PRO A 403 -6.25 -77.70 2.12
N VAL A 404 -5.91 -76.75 3.01
CA VAL A 404 -4.87 -76.92 4.01
C VAL A 404 -5.36 -77.86 5.11
N GLN A 405 -6.60 -77.70 5.58
CA GLN A 405 -7.18 -78.53 6.62
C GLN A 405 -7.49 -79.96 6.10
N GLN A 406 -7.99 -80.06 4.86
CA GLN A 406 -8.24 -81.35 4.22
C GLN A 406 -6.94 -82.15 3.99
N LEU A 407 -5.83 -81.50 3.58
CA LEU A 407 -4.54 -82.15 3.46
C LEU A 407 -3.99 -82.58 4.81
N LYS A 408 -4.13 -81.80 5.89
CA LYS A 408 -3.74 -82.16 7.24
C LYS A 408 -4.50 -83.38 7.77
N THR A 409 -5.84 -83.41 7.53
CA THR A 409 -6.69 -84.54 7.93
C THR A 409 -6.29 -85.83 7.21
N LYS A 410 -6.06 -85.72 5.91
CA LYS A 410 -5.62 -86.87 5.11
C LYS A 410 -4.23 -87.37 5.57
N LEU A 411 -3.30 -86.52 5.80
CA LEU A 411 -1.99 -86.85 6.31
C LEU A 411 -2.07 -87.57 7.69
N ALA A 412 -3.02 -87.12 8.54
CA ALA A 412 -3.28 -87.78 9.81
C ALA A 412 -3.94 -89.13 9.68
N GLU A 413 -4.86 -89.34 8.67
CA GLU A 413 -5.45 -90.63 8.32
C GLU A 413 -4.42 -91.59 7.75
N ASP A 414 -3.58 -91.10 6.81
CA ASP A 414 -2.52 -91.90 6.21
C ASP A 414 -1.46 -92.31 7.27
N LYS A 415 -1.14 -91.47 8.21
CA LYS A 415 -0.29 -91.83 9.34
C LYS A 415 -0.92 -92.88 10.25
N LYS A 416 -2.25 -92.93 10.42
CA LYS A 416 -2.97 -93.94 11.19
C LYS A 416 -3.03 -95.25 10.47
N ILE A 417 -3.20 -95.30 9.11
CA ILE A 417 -3.36 -96.49 8.29
C ILE A 417 -2.02 -97.18 8.07
N TYR A 418 -0.96 -96.47 7.83
CA TYR A 418 0.38 -97.02 7.51
C TYR A 418 1.31 -97.22 8.69
N GLY A 419 0.84 -96.96 9.90
CA GLY A 419 1.62 -97.26 11.18
C GLY A 419 2.94 -96.52 11.21
N ALA A 420 3.38 -96.20 12.40
CA ALA A 420 4.77 -95.79 12.65
C ALA A 420 5.72 -97.01 12.48
N GLY A 421 6.03 -97.31 11.23
CA GLY A 421 7.07 -98.27 10.88
C GLY A 421 8.37 -97.56 10.63
N ASP A 422 9.37 -97.94 11.33
CA ASP A 422 10.77 -97.51 11.23
C ASP A 422 11.30 -97.68 9.78
N GLY A 423 11.93 -96.59 9.27
CA GLY A 423 13.07 -96.72 8.38
C GLY A 423 12.81 -96.77 6.88
N HIS A 424 13.28 -95.73 6.22
CA HIS A 424 13.79 -95.59 4.86
C HIS A 424 12.83 -95.15 3.72
N SER A 425 13.18 -94.00 3.21
CA SER A 425 12.96 -93.50 1.86
C SER A 425 11.53 -93.17 1.41
N GLY A 426 11.12 -92.00 1.71
CA GLY A 426 9.98 -91.35 1.05
C GLY A 426 9.94 -89.92 1.45
N GLY A 427 10.40 -89.01 0.60
CA GLY A 427 10.47 -87.57 0.89
C GLY A 427 9.18 -87.06 1.52
N SER A 428 9.32 -86.59 2.73
CA SER A 428 8.25 -86.02 3.50
C SER A 428 7.60 -84.88 2.73
N VAL A 429 6.27 -84.96 2.56
CA VAL A 429 5.44 -83.89 1.98
C VAL A 429 5.62 -82.56 2.75
N LEU A 430 6.28 -82.60 3.90
CA LEU A 430 6.60 -81.39 4.71
C LEU A 430 7.85 -80.64 4.26
N GLU A 431 8.70 -81.20 3.40
CA GLU A 431 9.86 -80.49 2.84
C GLU A 431 9.55 -79.69 1.58
N ILE A 432 8.29 -79.73 1.07
CA ILE A 432 7.88 -79.03 -0.17
C ILE A 432 6.87 -77.91 0.14
N LEU A 433 6.48 -77.69 1.37
CA LEU A 433 5.72 -76.53 1.82
C LEU A 433 6.59 -75.49 2.52
#